data_557a108489e71cc70af98a5621abf31f
#
_entry.id   557a108489e71cc70af98a5621abf31f
#
_cell.length_a   1.000
_cell.length_b   1.000
_cell.length_c   1.000
_cell.angle_alpha   90.00
_cell.angle_beta   90.00
_cell.angle_gamma   90.00
#
_symmetry.space_group_name_H-M   'P 1'
#
loop_
_entity.id
_entity.type
_entity.pdbx_description
1 polymer ?
#
loop_
_entity_poly.entity_id
_entity_poly.type
_entity_poly.pdbx_seq_one_letter_code
_entity_poly.pdbx_strand_id
1 'polypeptide(L)'
;CLKEGFTVFRDQQFSADQLSAVVQRLEDVAFLQTHQFAEDAGPLAHAVRPESFVEINNFYTLTIYEKGAEIARMLHTFLGADGFRRGSDHYFKTYDGQAAIVEDFLSSMAVANGLDVDAFVSQWLRWYRQPGTPVVSVNSVWQKDSQCLTLTLTQTQSAKNGSEPEPLP
;
A
#
# COMPACT_ATOMS: atom_id res chain seq x y z
N CYS A 1 9.01 -4.94 -7.41
CA CYS A 1 8.03 -4.64 -6.34
C CYS A 1 6.89 -3.77 -6.85
N LEU A 2 7.15 -2.59 -7.42
CA LEU A 2 6.06 -1.73 -7.95
C LEU A 2 5.26 -2.44 -9.04
N LYS A 3 5.93 -3.01 -10.03
CA LYS A 3 5.29 -3.71 -11.16
C LYS A 3 4.36 -4.82 -10.68
N GLU A 4 4.82 -5.66 -9.77
CA GLU A 4 4.06 -6.80 -9.25
C GLU A 4 2.80 -6.33 -8.51
N GLY A 5 2.94 -5.45 -7.52
CA GLY A 5 1.81 -4.92 -6.75
C GLY A 5 0.83 -4.12 -7.60
N PHE A 6 1.32 -3.30 -8.52
CA PHE A 6 0.45 -2.54 -9.43
C PHE A 6 -0.31 -3.44 -10.41
N THR A 7 0.33 -4.51 -10.89
CA THR A 7 -0.32 -5.50 -11.77
C THR A 7 -1.43 -6.24 -11.04
N VAL A 8 -1.19 -6.73 -9.81
CA VAL A 8 -2.23 -7.40 -9.01
C VAL A 8 -3.39 -6.44 -8.71
N PHE A 9 -3.11 -5.20 -8.33
CA PHE A 9 -4.16 -4.20 -8.13
C PHE A 9 -5.03 -4.01 -9.38
N ARG A 10 -4.43 -3.94 -10.57
CA ARG A 10 -5.17 -3.81 -11.83
C ARG A 10 -5.95 -5.06 -12.19
N ASP A 11 -5.42 -6.24 -11.92
CA ASP A 11 -6.10 -7.52 -12.09
C ASP A 11 -7.35 -7.61 -11.20
N GLN A 12 -7.20 -7.28 -9.92
CA GLN A 12 -8.31 -7.22 -8.97
C GLN A 12 -9.40 -6.21 -9.39
N GLN A 13 -9.01 -5.03 -9.90
CA GLN A 13 -9.97 -4.07 -10.44
C GLN A 13 -10.70 -4.61 -11.67
N PHE A 14 -9.99 -5.24 -12.59
CA PHE A 14 -10.60 -5.82 -13.78
C PHE A 14 -11.61 -6.91 -13.40
N SER A 15 -11.25 -7.80 -12.50
CA SER A 15 -12.14 -8.84 -11.99
C SER A 15 -13.39 -8.26 -11.30
N ALA A 16 -13.21 -7.20 -10.52
CA ALA A 16 -14.31 -6.48 -9.88
C ALA A 16 -15.27 -5.84 -10.90
N ASP A 17 -14.74 -5.29 -12.00
CA ASP A 17 -15.53 -4.69 -13.08
C ASP A 17 -16.31 -5.74 -13.89
N GLN A 18 -15.75 -6.93 -14.08
CA GLN A 18 -16.36 -8.02 -14.86
C GLN A 18 -17.38 -8.85 -14.05
N LEU A 19 -17.21 -8.93 -12.74
CA LEU A 19 -17.98 -9.81 -11.86
C LEU A 19 -18.69 -8.99 -10.77
N SER A 20 -18.31 -9.22 -9.53
CA SER A 20 -18.84 -8.52 -8.36
C SER A 20 -17.72 -7.88 -7.56
N ALA A 21 -17.68 -6.55 -7.52
CA ALA A 21 -16.66 -5.81 -6.76
C ALA A 21 -16.66 -6.18 -5.27
N VAL A 22 -17.82 -6.46 -4.70
CA VAL A 22 -17.95 -6.85 -3.28
C VAL A 22 -17.37 -8.24 -3.04
N VAL A 23 -17.73 -9.21 -3.88
CA VAL A 23 -17.23 -10.60 -3.75
C VAL A 23 -15.72 -10.61 -3.98
N GLN A 24 -15.25 -9.97 -5.05
CA GLN A 24 -13.82 -9.88 -5.33
C GLN A 24 -13.05 -9.30 -4.14
N ARG A 25 -13.54 -8.19 -3.56
CA ARG A 25 -12.88 -7.58 -2.41
C ARG A 25 -12.86 -8.48 -1.17
N LEU A 26 -13.93 -9.22 -0.91
CA LEU A 26 -13.96 -10.18 0.21
C LEU A 26 -12.95 -11.31 0.02
N GLU A 27 -12.80 -11.82 -1.20
CA GLU A 27 -11.83 -12.86 -1.54
C GLU A 27 -10.39 -12.32 -1.41
N ASP A 28 -10.09 -11.13 -1.95
CA ASP A 28 -8.79 -10.47 -1.82
C ASP A 28 -8.39 -10.29 -0.34
N VAL A 29 -9.32 -9.80 0.49
CA VAL A 29 -9.07 -9.60 1.93
C VAL A 29 -8.86 -10.93 2.64
N ALA A 30 -9.67 -11.95 2.35
CA ALA A 30 -9.51 -13.27 2.95
C ALA A 30 -8.14 -13.87 2.60
N PHE A 31 -7.72 -13.76 1.33
CA PHE A 31 -6.41 -14.22 0.88
C PHE A 31 -5.27 -13.45 1.56
N LEU A 32 -5.36 -12.11 1.62
CA LEU A 32 -4.38 -11.27 2.29
C LEU A 32 -4.21 -11.66 3.76
N GLN A 33 -5.31 -11.81 4.49
CA GLN A 33 -5.28 -12.13 5.93
C GLN A 33 -4.76 -13.54 6.22
N THR A 34 -5.13 -14.52 5.41
CA THR A 34 -4.76 -15.91 5.65
C THR A 34 -3.33 -16.23 5.22
N HIS A 35 -2.79 -15.56 4.21
CA HIS A 35 -1.50 -15.88 3.62
C HIS A 35 -0.46 -14.79 3.83
N GLN A 36 -0.73 -13.54 3.38
CA GLN A 36 0.26 -12.47 3.43
C GLN A 36 0.53 -11.99 4.85
N PHE A 37 -0.49 -11.87 5.71
CA PHE A 37 -0.28 -11.50 7.11
C PHE A 37 0.55 -12.55 7.85
N ALA A 38 0.38 -13.84 7.53
CA ALA A 38 1.19 -14.91 8.09
C ALA A 38 2.66 -14.79 7.66
N GLU A 39 2.92 -14.47 6.38
CA GLU A 39 4.28 -14.21 5.88
C GLU A 39 4.90 -12.99 6.56
N ASP A 40 4.18 -11.89 6.68
CA ASP A 40 4.64 -10.63 7.28
C ASP A 40 4.82 -10.71 8.82
N ALA A 41 4.14 -11.66 9.46
CA ALA A 41 4.33 -11.97 10.88
C ALA A 41 5.49 -12.93 11.16
N GLY A 42 5.92 -13.69 10.16
CA GLY A 42 6.90 -14.77 10.27
C GLY A 42 8.36 -14.31 10.31
N PRO A 43 9.30 -15.24 10.43
CA PRO A 43 10.75 -14.94 10.46
C PRO A 43 11.30 -14.47 9.11
N LEU A 44 10.59 -14.69 8.01
CA LEU A 44 10.93 -14.25 6.67
C LEU A 44 10.25 -12.94 6.28
N ALA A 45 9.65 -12.24 7.24
CA ALA A 45 9.06 -10.94 7.00
C ALA A 45 10.07 -9.97 6.39
N HIS A 46 9.67 -9.28 5.33
CA HIS A 46 10.51 -8.35 4.59
C HIS A 46 9.68 -7.19 4.04
N ALA A 47 10.34 -6.11 3.70
CA ALA A 47 9.70 -4.95 3.09
C ALA A 47 9.19 -5.27 1.67
N VAL A 48 8.16 -4.56 1.20
CA VAL A 48 7.71 -4.65 -0.20
C VAL A 48 8.82 -4.23 -1.16
N ARG A 49 9.66 -3.27 -0.75
CA ARG A 49 10.89 -2.89 -1.45
C ARG A 49 12.09 -3.11 -0.53
N PRO A 50 12.68 -4.32 -0.53
CA PRO A 50 13.89 -4.58 0.22
C PRO A 50 15.07 -3.78 -0.34
N GLU A 51 15.97 -3.35 0.54
CA GLU A 51 17.17 -2.59 0.14
C GLU A 51 18.32 -3.49 -0.30
N SER A 52 18.30 -4.75 0.13
CA SER A 52 19.32 -5.74 -0.22
C SER A 52 18.72 -7.12 -0.44
N PHE A 53 19.37 -7.93 -1.24
CA PHE A 53 18.97 -9.31 -1.53
C PHE A 53 20.17 -10.18 -1.90
N VAL A 54 20.05 -11.48 -1.64
CA VAL A 54 21.04 -12.47 -2.05
C VAL A 54 20.74 -12.96 -3.46
N GLU A 55 19.44 -13.22 -3.74
CA GLU A 55 18.98 -13.70 -5.04
C GLU A 55 17.65 -13.03 -5.40
N ILE A 56 17.54 -12.52 -6.63
CA ILE A 56 16.36 -11.79 -7.11
C ILE A 56 15.08 -12.66 -7.10
N ASN A 57 15.21 -13.96 -7.32
CA ASN A 57 14.10 -14.90 -7.32
C ASN A 57 13.39 -15.02 -5.95
N ASN A 58 14.06 -14.62 -4.88
CA ASN A 58 13.48 -14.62 -3.52
C ASN A 58 12.42 -13.51 -3.33
N PHE A 59 12.23 -12.63 -4.32
CA PHE A 59 11.29 -11.52 -4.25
C PHE A 59 9.92 -11.77 -4.87
N TYR A 60 9.65 -12.96 -5.35
CA TYR A 60 8.31 -13.32 -5.82
C TYR A 60 7.45 -13.85 -4.66
N THR A 61 7.24 -12.98 -3.66
CA THR A 61 6.55 -13.30 -2.41
C THR A 61 5.18 -12.65 -2.34
N LEU A 62 4.31 -13.17 -1.48
CA LEU A 62 2.98 -12.59 -1.26
C LEU A 62 3.05 -11.14 -0.75
N THR A 63 4.07 -10.81 0.04
CA THR A 63 4.29 -9.43 0.48
C THR A 63 4.51 -8.48 -0.70
N ILE A 64 5.30 -8.86 -1.68
CA ILE A 64 5.56 -8.00 -2.84
C ILE A 64 4.33 -7.87 -3.74
N TYR A 65 3.60 -8.96 -3.96
CA TYR A 65 2.42 -8.96 -4.81
C TYR A 65 1.19 -8.37 -4.10
N GLU A 66 0.78 -8.96 -2.99
CA GLU A 66 -0.50 -8.64 -2.34
C GLU A 66 -0.41 -7.37 -1.49
N LYS A 67 0.59 -7.25 -0.62
CA LYS A 67 0.80 -6.01 0.14
C LYS A 67 1.15 -4.85 -0.80
N GLY A 68 1.93 -5.10 -1.86
CA GLY A 68 2.18 -4.11 -2.91
C GLY A 68 0.90 -3.65 -3.60
N ALA A 69 -0.05 -4.56 -3.87
CA ALA A 69 -1.36 -4.22 -4.43
C ALA A 69 -2.21 -3.40 -3.45
N GLU A 70 -2.17 -3.72 -2.16
CA GLU A 70 -2.89 -2.94 -1.14
C GLU A 70 -2.34 -1.52 -0.98
N ILE A 71 -1.03 -1.31 -1.13
CA ILE A 71 -0.46 0.04 -1.17
C ILE A 71 -0.99 0.83 -2.39
N ALA A 72 -1.03 0.20 -3.56
CA ALA A 72 -1.62 0.82 -4.76
C ALA A 72 -3.12 1.12 -4.57
N ARG A 73 -3.86 0.21 -3.95
CA ARG A 73 -5.29 0.40 -3.60
C ARG A 73 -5.47 1.56 -2.62
N MET A 74 -4.62 1.67 -1.63
CA MET A 74 -4.66 2.75 -0.64
C MET A 74 -4.39 4.11 -1.31
N LEU A 75 -3.41 4.20 -2.23
CA LEU A 75 -3.17 5.37 -3.06
C LEU A 75 -4.38 5.72 -3.92
N HIS A 76 -5.00 4.72 -4.55
CA HIS A 76 -6.23 4.91 -5.33
C HIS A 76 -7.38 5.46 -4.48
N THR A 77 -7.53 4.96 -3.26
CA THR A 77 -8.56 5.43 -2.32
C THR A 77 -8.28 6.86 -1.86
N PHE A 78 -7.02 7.18 -1.56
CA PHE A 78 -6.61 8.50 -1.10
C PHE A 78 -6.76 9.58 -2.18
N LEU A 79 -6.33 9.30 -3.40
CA LEU A 79 -6.36 10.24 -4.52
C LEU A 79 -7.71 10.29 -5.25
N GLY A 80 -8.58 9.31 -5.00
CA GLY A 80 -9.75 9.02 -5.81
C GLY A 80 -9.40 8.47 -7.19
N ALA A 81 -10.37 7.89 -7.89
CA ALA A 81 -10.18 7.25 -9.19
C ALA A 81 -9.53 8.18 -10.23
N ASP A 82 -10.03 9.40 -10.35
CA ASP A 82 -9.52 10.38 -11.32
C ASP A 82 -8.10 10.86 -10.97
N GLY A 83 -7.82 11.07 -9.68
CA GLY A 83 -6.50 11.47 -9.21
C GLY A 83 -5.45 10.39 -9.43
N PHE A 84 -5.80 9.15 -9.13
CA PHE A 84 -4.94 8.00 -9.39
C PHE A 84 -4.72 7.79 -10.89
N ARG A 85 -5.75 7.97 -11.71
CA ARG A 85 -5.63 7.90 -13.17
C ARG A 85 -4.69 8.97 -13.71
N ARG A 86 -4.84 10.23 -13.30
CA ARG A 86 -3.91 11.32 -13.71
C ARG A 86 -2.47 11.00 -13.31
N GLY A 87 -2.25 10.52 -12.10
CA GLY A 87 -0.92 10.13 -11.63
C GLY A 87 -0.31 9.00 -12.44
N SER A 88 -1.10 7.97 -12.75
CA SER A 88 -0.68 6.83 -13.57
C SER A 88 -0.34 7.26 -15.00
N ASP A 89 -1.18 8.09 -15.62
CA ASP A 89 -0.93 8.61 -16.97
C ASP A 89 0.34 9.47 -17.00
N HIS A 90 0.58 10.29 -15.97
CA HIS A 90 1.80 11.08 -15.84
C HIS A 90 3.03 10.16 -15.71
N TYR A 91 2.95 9.13 -14.86
CA TYR A 91 4.03 8.17 -14.67
C TYR A 91 4.41 7.45 -15.97
N PHE A 92 3.44 6.87 -16.65
CA PHE A 92 3.70 6.17 -17.92
C PHE A 92 4.21 7.11 -19.02
N LYS A 93 3.66 8.31 -19.12
CA LYS A 93 4.13 9.29 -20.11
C LYS A 93 5.58 9.73 -19.86
N THR A 94 5.98 9.84 -18.59
CA THR A 94 7.30 10.36 -18.22
C THR A 94 8.37 9.27 -18.26
N TYR A 95 8.03 8.06 -17.84
CA TYR A 95 9.01 6.99 -17.58
C TYR A 95 8.88 5.79 -18.52
N ASP A 96 8.05 5.85 -19.55
CA ASP A 96 7.95 4.77 -20.54
C ASP A 96 9.31 4.47 -21.16
N GLY A 97 9.65 3.17 -21.22
CA GLY A 97 10.94 2.70 -21.74
C GLY A 97 12.15 2.99 -20.85
N GLN A 98 11.95 3.49 -19.61
CA GLN A 98 13.03 3.82 -18.68
C GLN A 98 13.06 2.86 -17.49
N ALA A 99 14.21 2.81 -16.79
CA ALA A 99 14.37 2.10 -15.53
C ALA A 99 13.88 2.98 -14.37
N ALA A 100 12.57 2.97 -14.14
CA ALA A 100 11.93 3.76 -13.08
C ALA A 100 11.95 3.04 -11.72
N ILE A 101 11.91 3.82 -10.65
CA ILE A 101 11.87 3.36 -9.26
C ILE A 101 10.54 3.74 -8.59
N VAL A 102 10.30 3.25 -7.37
CA VAL A 102 9.05 3.52 -6.64
C VAL A 102 8.86 5.01 -6.37
N GLU A 103 9.93 5.74 -6.09
CA GLU A 103 9.93 7.18 -5.88
C GLU A 103 9.42 7.95 -7.10
N ASP A 104 9.76 7.51 -8.31
CA ASP A 104 9.27 8.12 -9.56
C ASP A 104 7.76 7.96 -9.72
N PHE A 105 7.24 6.80 -9.33
CA PHE A 105 5.80 6.54 -9.32
C PHE A 105 5.08 7.45 -8.30
N LEU A 106 5.58 7.50 -7.07
CA LEU A 106 4.99 8.33 -6.02
C LEU A 106 5.08 9.82 -6.36
N SER A 107 6.21 10.27 -6.90
CA SER A 107 6.38 11.65 -7.39
C SER A 107 5.38 11.99 -8.50
N SER A 108 5.16 11.07 -9.42
CA SER A 108 4.17 11.25 -10.50
C SER A 108 2.75 11.37 -9.95
N MET A 109 2.41 10.58 -8.92
CA MET A 109 1.12 10.70 -8.23
C MET A 109 0.96 12.08 -7.58
N ALA A 110 1.99 12.56 -6.90
CA ALA A 110 1.97 13.88 -6.24
C ALA A 110 1.87 15.02 -7.26
N VAL A 111 2.75 15.05 -8.26
CA VAL A 111 2.80 16.11 -9.30
C VAL A 111 1.46 16.25 -10.02
N ALA A 112 0.90 15.13 -10.48
CA ALA A 112 -0.35 15.13 -11.24
C ALA A 112 -1.58 15.56 -10.42
N ASN A 113 -1.46 15.57 -9.08
CA ASN A 113 -2.53 15.97 -8.18
C ASN A 113 -2.24 17.27 -7.40
N GLY A 114 -1.15 17.97 -7.73
CA GLY A 114 -0.80 19.25 -7.09
C GLY A 114 -0.45 19.12 -5.61
N LEU A 115 0.10 17.98 -5.19
CA LEU A 115 0.53 17.70 -3.83
C LEU A 115 2.01 18.05 -3.64
N ASP A 116 2.41 18.29 -2.39
CA ASP A 116 3.83 18.43 -2.03
C ASP A 116 4.56 17.11 -2.28
N VAL A 117 5.49 17.10 -3.22
CA VAL A 117 6.17 15.89 -3.70
C VAL A 117 7.03 15.27 -2.60
N ASP A 118 7.83 16.09 -1.90
CA ASP A 118 8.78 15.57 -0.92
C ASP A 118 8.04 14.98 0.30
N ALA A 119 7.03 15.69 0.78
CA ALA A 119 6.19 15.21 1.87
C ALA A 119 5.44 13.93 1.47
N PHE A 120 4.84 13.90 0.29
CA PHE A 120 4.08 12.74 -0.20
C PHE A 120 4.97 11.52 -0.39
N VAL A 121 6.08 11.67 -1.09
CA VAL A 121 7.03 10.56 -1.32
C VAL A 121 7.58 10.04 0.02
N SER A 122 8.03 10.92 0.91
CA SER A 122 8.54 10.53 2.24
C SER A 122 7.53 9.73 3.06
N GLN A 123 6.27 10.14 3.07
CA GLN A 123 5.21 9.44 3.80
C GLN A 123 4.91 8.06 3.18
N TRP A 124 4.69 8.00 1.88
CA TRP A 124 4.27 6.77 1.22
C TRP A 124 5.37 5.73 1.09
N LEU A 125 6.66 6.15 1.02
CA LEU A 125 7.78 5.22 1.01
C LEU A 125 7.88 4.37 2.28
N ARG A 126 7.36 4.82 3.41
CA ARG A 126 7.34 4.02 4.65
C ARG A 126 6.61 2.69 4.45
N TRP A 127 5.50 2.69 3.69
CA TRP A 127 4.77 1.47 3.34
C TRP A 127 5.60 0.49 2.52
N TYR A 128 6.48 0.99 1.66
CA TYR A 128 7.36 0.16 0.83
C TYR A 128 8.60 -0.34 1.56
N ARG A 129 9.08 0.38 2.57
CA ARG A 129 10.36 0.10 3.24
C ARG A 129 10.22 -0.70 4.52
N GLN A 130 9.03 -0.77 5.12
CA GLN A 130 8.84 -1.41 6.42
C GLN A 130 8.12 -2.75 6.27
N PRO A 131 8.69 -3.85 6.86
CA PRO A 131 8.01 -5.11 7.01
C PRO A 131 6.99 -5.05 8.17
N GLY A 132 6.08 -6.00 8.22
CA GLY A 132 5.10 -6.14 9.29
C GLY A 132 3.78 -5.44 8.99
N THR A 133 2.74 -5.93 9.64
CA THR A 133 1.37 -5.43 9.49
C THR A 133 1.03 -4.55 10.70
N PRO A 134 0.62 -3.29 10.50
CA PRO A 134 0.22 -2.44 11.61
C PRO A 134 -1.08 -2.92 12.25
N VAL A 135 -1.20 -2.74 13.55
CA VAL A 135 -2.43 -2.98 14.31
C VAL A 135 -3.05 -1.63 14.67
N VAL A 136 -4.30 -1.45 14.30
CA VAL A 136 -5.06 -0.24 14.61
C VAL A 136 -6.09 -0.54 15.68
N SER A 137 -5.92 0.10 16.84
CA SER A 137 -6.92 0.08 17.92
C SER A 137 -7.84 1.30 17.77
N VAL A 138 -9.14 1.06 17.88
CA VAL A 138 -10.15 2.11 17.74
C VAL A 138 -10.91 2.25 19.06
N ASN A 139 -10.90 3.46 19.63
CA ASN A 139 -11.78 3.84 20.73
C ASN A 139 -12.84 4.82 20.22
N SER A 140 -14.10 4.60 20.57
CA SER A 140 -15.21 5.44 20.13
C SER A 140 -15.97 6.04 21.30
N VAL A 141 -16.27 7.32 21.22
CA VAL A 141 -17.08 8.05 22.20
C VAL A 141 -18.19 8.79 21.50
N TRP A 142 -19.44 8.43 21.84
CA TRP A 142 -20.61 9.16 21.36
C TRP A 142 -20.98 10.29 22.32
N GLN A 143 -20.99 11.50 21.82
CA GLN A 143 -21.40 12.70 22.56
C GLN A 143 -22.84 13.05 22.20
N LYS A 144 -23.78 12.73 23.10
CA LYS A 144 -25.23 12.85 22.86
C LYS A 144 -25.67 14.30 22.62
N ASP A 145 -25.09 15.24 23.37
CA ASP A 145 -25.52 16.65 23.31
C ASP A 145 -25.10 17.34 22.01
N SER A 146 -23.93 17.00 21.48
CA SER A 146 -23.43 17.50 20.19
C SER A 146 -23.76 16.61 19.00
N GLN A 147 -24.34 15.42 19.23
CA GLN A 147 -24.58 14.39 18.23
C GLN A 147 -23.30 14.03 17.43
N CYS A 148 -22.14 14.07 18.07
CA CYS A 148 -20.86 13.78 17.49
C CYS A 148 -20.31 12.42 17.95
N LEU A 149 -19.78 11.65 17.01
CA LEU A 149 -18.98 10.46 17.29
C LEU A 149 -17.51 10.80 17.17
N THR A 150 -16.78 10.70 18.27
CA THR A 150 -15.32 10.85 18.28
C THR A 150 -14.69 9.47 18.18
N LEU A 151 -13.85 9.28 17.17
CA LEU A 151 -13.02 8.08 17.01
C LEU A 151 -11.56 8.43 17.29
N THR A 152 -10.96 7.70 18.23
CA THR A 152 -9.53 7.76 18.49
C THR A 152 -8.88 6.51 17.93
N LEU A 153 -8.02 6.68 16.93
CA LEU A 153 -7.27 5.59 16.31
C LEU A 153 -5.84 5.60 16.83
N THR A 154 -5.37 4.45 17.29
CA THR A 154 -3.99 4.26 17.73
C THR A 154 -3.37 3.17 16.90
N GLN A 155 -2.30 3.51 16.18
CA GLN A 155 -1.55 2.55 15.37
C GLN A 155 -0.33 2.06 16.15
N THR A 156 -0.12 0.76 16.12
CA THR A 156 1.06 0.10 16.66
C THR A 156 1.63 -0.86 15.63
N GLN A 157 2.94 -0.99 15.58
CA GLN A 157 3.63 -1.94 14.74
C GLN A 157 4.79 -2.56 15.54
N SER A 158 4.93 -3.88 15.46
CA SER A 158 6.03 -4.56 16.13
C SER A 158 7.33 -4.38 15.34
N ALA A 159 8.43 -4.16 16.07
CA ALA A 159 9.76 -4.17 15.47
C ALA A 159 10.03 -5.50 14.75
N LYS A 160 10.61 -5.43 13.56
CA LYS A 160 11.01 -6.59 12.77
C LYS A 160 12.48 -6.46 12.38
N ASN A 161 13.19 -7.58 12.41
CA ASN A 161 14.59 -7.64 12.00
C ASN A 161 15.51 -6.63 12.73
N GLY A 162 15.19 -6.28 13.99
CA GLY A 162 16.00 -5.39 14.81
C GLY A 162 15.83 -3.89 14.53
N SER A 163 14.93 -3.51 13.63
CA SER A 163 14.60 -2.10 13.35
C SER A 163 13.30 -1.71 14.04
N GLU A 164 13.30 -0.56 14.71
CA GLU A 164 12.07 0.03 15.21
C GLU A 164 11.29 0.64 14.03
N PRO A 165 9.97 0.38 13.93
CA PRO A 165 9.17 0.91 12.84
C PRO A 165 8.92 2.40 13.02
N GLU A 166 8.95 3.14 11.92
CA GLU A 166 8.42 4.50 11.87
C GLU A 166 6.90 4.46 11.78
N PRO A 167 6.18 5.46 12.35
CA PRO A 167 4.74 5.56 12.17
C PRO A 167 4.36 5.60 10.70
N LEU A 168 3.40 4.77 10.31
CA LEU A 168 2.86 4.79 8.95
C LEU A 168 1.82 5.92 8.81
N PRO A 169 1.74 6.57 7.65
CA PRO A 169 0.77 7.64 7.40
C PRO A 169 -0.66 7.15 7.33
#